data_9c2b890cfbeac560000c540c8eeef6c9
#
_entry.id   9c2b890cfbeac560000c540c8eeef6c9
#
_cell.length_a   1.000
_cell.length_b   1.000
_cell.length_c   1.000
_cell.angle_alpha   90.00
_cell.angle_beta   90.00
_cell.angle_gamma   90.00
#
_symmetry.space_group_name_H-M   'P 1'
#
loop_
_entity.id
_entity.type
_entity.pdbx_description
1 polymer ?
#
loop_
_entity_poly.entity_id
_entity_poly.type
_entity_poly.pdbx_seq_one_letter_code
_entity_poly.pdbx_strand_id
1 'polypeptide(L)'
;MTTVDTNQRTTWSARVRLVSQFVRFSAMGATVVMPLAGAVTAGRPIPGRVALGVAAVGVAYHLFGFVLNDVCDLDVDRTEPRRAGSPLVQGRVSPTMALAFALVNIPVAFAILAWLDASERAILVLALSIALGAAYDVFGKRSPWPPVTDLVQGLAWATLGWLGAELAGGATTVTVFLMAFFVAYILMTNGAHASLRDLANDVRHGARTTAIVLGATPLPDGGATVPVALRAYALVLQLAMVALSGGMLVA
;
A
#
# COMPACT_ATOMS: atom_id res chain seq x y z
N MET A 1 45.52 -7.97 -14.02
CA MET A 1 44.87 -7.87 -12.70
C MET A 1 44.31 -6.46 -12.61
N THR A 2 43.06 -6.29 -13.05
CA THR A 2 42.38 -4.99 -13.13
C THR A 2 41.90 -4.62 -11.72
N THR A 3 42.51 -3.59 -11.13
CA THR A 3 42.05 -2.97 -9.88
C THR A 3 40.69 -2.34 -10.14
N VAL A 4 39.63 -3.04 -9.77
CA VAL A 4 38.29 -2.47 -9.77
C VAL A 4 38.26 -1.39 -8.69
N ASP A 5 38.09 -0.15 -9.15
CA ASP A 5 38.09 1.06 -8.33
C ASP A 5 37.06 0.94 -7.18
N THR A 6 37.56 0.84 -5.96
CA THR A 6 36.77 0.75 -4.73
C THR A 6 35.85 1.98 -4.55
N ASN A 7 36.21 3.11 -5.15
CA ASN A 7 35.44 4.35 -5.12
C ASN A 7 34.16 4.27 -5.99
N GLN A 8 34.20 3.54 -7.11
CA GLN A 8 33.01 3.32 -7.95
C GLN A 8 32.01 2.35 -7.27
N ARG A 9 32.48 1.35 -6.52
CA ARG A 9 31.60 0.42 -5.80
C ARG A 9 30.88 1.11 -4.65
N THR A 10 31.50 2.02 -3.93
CA THR A 10 30.87 2.80 -2.84
C THR A 10 29.80 3.76 -3.37
N THR A 11 30.04 4.41 -4.51
CA THR A 11 29.06 5.31 -5.14
C THR A 11 27.85 4.57 -5.72
N TRP A 12 28.06 3.38 -6.31
CA TRP A 12 26.99 2.54 -6.85
C TRP A 12 26.08 2.01 -5.74
N SER A 13 26.64 1.45 -4.67
CA SER A 13 25.87 0.95 -3.53
C SER A 13 25.06 2.05 -2.83
N ALA A 14 25.61 3.27 -2.76
CA ALA A 14 24.90 4.43 -2.21
C ALA A 14 23.70 4.84 -3.09
N ARG A 15 23.86 4.82 -4.41
CA ARG A 15 22.76 5.11 -5.36
C ARG A 15 21.65 4.05 -5.29
N VAL A 16 22.01 2.77 -5.28
CA VAL A 16 21.04 1.67 -5.13
C VAL A 16 20.28 1.80 -3.83
N ARG A 17 20.95 2.09 -2.72
CA ARG A 17 20.32 2.32 -1.42
C ARG A 17 19.35 3.50 -1.47
N LEU A 18 19.76 4.63 -2.07
CA LEU A 18 18.92 5.83 -2.21
C LEU A 18 17.64 5.51 -3.00
N VAL A 19 17.77 4.86 -4.15
CA VAL A 19 16.61 4.47 -4.97
C VAL A 19 15.71 3.50 -4.21
N SER A 20 16.29 2.46 -3.59
CA SER A 20 15.53 1.47 -2.82
C SER A 20 14.76 2.10 -1.65
N GLN A 21 15.35 3.08 -0.96
CA GLN A 21 14.68 3.84 0.10
C GLN A 21 13.59 4.76 -0.45
N PHE A 22 13.87 5.46 -1.57
CA PHE A 22 12.92 6.37 -2.20
C PHE A 22 11.66 5.66 -2.68
N VAL A 23 11.81 4.51 -3.34
CA VAL A 23 10.67 3.72 -3.84
C VAL A 23 10.10 2.76 -2.78
N ARG A 24 10.56 2.78 -1.54
CA ARG A 24 10.15 1.84 -0.48
C ARG A 24 10.17 0.38 -0.96
N PHE A 25 11.26 -0.04 -1.60
CA PHE A 25 11.38 -1.36 -2.26
C PHE A 25 10.97 -2.53 -1.36
N SER A 26 11.25 -2.46 -0.06
CA SER A 26 10.87 -3.49 0.93
C SER A 26 9.36 -3.69 1.07
N ALA A 27 8.54 -2.70 0.72
CA ALA A 27 7.08 -2.78 0.77
C ALA A 27 6.45 -3.18 -0.59
N MET A 28 7.22 -3.17 -1.67
CA MET A 28 6.73 -3.43 -3.04
C MET A 28 6.10 -4.81 -3.20
N GLY A 29 6.59 -5.80 -2.45
CA GLY A 29 6.06 -7.16 -2.50
C GLY A 29 4.54 -7.23 -2.30
N ALA A 30 3.99 -6.46 -1.38
CA ALA A 30 2.55 -6.49 -1.10
C ALA A 30 1.70 -6.03 -2.30
N THR A 31 2.09 -4.92 -2.94
CA THR A 31 1.35 -4.36 -4.10
C THR A 31 1.49 -5.21 -5.37
N VAL A 32 2.52 -6.05 -5.47
CA VAL A 32 2.70 -7.00 -6.57
C VAL A 32 1.96 -8.31 -6.28
N VAL A 33 2.03 -8.82 -5.05
CA VAL A 33 1.40 -10.09 -4.68
C VAL A 33 -0.12 -10.00 -4.68
N MET A 34 -0.71 -8.88 -4.24
CA MET A 34 -2.18 -8.75 -4.18
C MET A 34 -2.87 -8.91 -5.54
N PRO A 35 -2.49 -8.20 -6.62
CA PRO A 35 -3.10 -8.42 -7.92
C PRO A 35 -2.76 -9.81 -8.51
N LEU A 36 -1.59 -10.36 -8.23
CA LEU A 36 -1.27 -11.74 -8.63
C LEU A 36 -2.15 -12.76 -7.90
N ALA A 37 -2.39 -12.59 -6.59
CA ALA A 37 -3.32 -13.42 -5.85
C ALA A 37 -4.75 -13.30 -6.41
N GLY A 38 -5.19 -12.09 -6.76
CA GLY A 38 -6.44 -11.88 -7.48
C GLY A 38 -6.48 -12.64 -8.80
N ALA A 39 -5.41 -12.60 -9.61
CA ALA A 39 -5.33 -13.32 -10.86
C ALA A 39 -5.49 -14.84 -10.69
N VAL A 40 -4.91 -15.41 -9.61
CA VAL A 40 -5.05 -16.84 -9.29
C VAL A 40 -6.52 -17.22 -9.03
N THR A 41 -7.31 -16.33 -8.43
CA THR A 41 -8.73 -16.60 -8.12
C THR A 41 -9.62 -16.72 -9.35
N ALA A 42 -9.15 -16.35 -10.55
CA ALA A 42 -9.88 -16.55 -11.79
C ALA A 42 -10.07 -18.05 -12.15
N GLY A 43 -9.38 -18.96 -11.46
CA GLY A 43 -9.52 -20.41 -11.64
C GLY A 43 -9.05 -20.93 -13.00
N ARG A 44 -8.18 -20.19 -13.69
CA ARG A 44 -7.65 -20.51 -15.02
C ARG A 44 -6.13 -20.45 -15.03
N PRO A 45 -5.46 -21.16 -15.93
CA PRO A 45 -4.04 -20.96 -16.17
C PRO A 45 -3.76 -19.50 -16.56
N ILE A 46 -2.80 -18.87 -15.90
CA ILE A 46 -2.42 -17.48 -16.17
C ILE A 46 -1.30 -17.48 -17.22
N PRO A 47 -1.52 -16.94 -18.44
CA PRO A 47 -0.48 -16.79 -19.44
C PRO A 47 0.67 -15.93 -18.88
N GLY A 48 1.92 -16.27 -19.23
CA GLY A 48 3.10 -15.53 -18.75
C GLY A 48 3.06 -14.04 -19.05
N ARG A 49 2.51 -13.62 -20.22
CA ARG A 49 2.26 -12.21 -20.57
C ARG A 49 1.33 -11.54 -19.55
N VAL A 50 0.25 -12.20 -19.16
CA VAL A 50 -0.71 -11.68 -18.18
C VAL A 50 -0.06 -11.60 -16.79
N ALA A 51 0.62 -12.64 -16.33
CA ALA A 51 1.32 -12.64 -15.04
C ALA A 51 2.36 -11.50 -14.96
N LEU A 52 3.15 -11.30 -16.03
CA LEU A 52 4.11 -10.20 -16.13
C LEU A 52 3.41 -8.84 -16.08
N GLY A 53 2.33 -8.66 -16.83
CA GLY A 53 1.57 -7.42 -16.87
C GLY A 53 0.91 -7.10 -15.53
N VAL A 54 0.29 -8.09 -14.87
CA VAL A 54 -0.28 -7.94 -13.52
C VAL A 54 0.79 -7.51 -12.52
N ALA A 55 1.96 -8.16 -12.54
CA ALA A 55 3.08 -7.78 -11.67
C ALA A 55 3.57 -6.35 -11.99
N ALA A 56 3.69 -5.98 -13.27
CA ALA A 56 4.13 -4.66 -13.70
C ALA A 56 3.14 -3.56 -13.29
N VAL A 57 1.83 -3.80 -13.38
CA VAL A 57 0.81 -2.89 -12.83
C VAL A 57 0.95 -2.74 -11.32
N GLY A 58 1.19 -3.84 -10.60
CA GLY A 58 1.46 -3.82 -9.15
C GLY A 58 2.67 -2.95 -8.80
N VAL A 59 3.75 -3.02 -9.59
CA VAL A 59 4.94 -2.16 -9.45
C VAL A 59 4.57 -0.69 -9.74
N ALA A 60 3.89 -0.39 -10.85
CA ALA A 60 3.51 0.97 -11.18
C ALA A 60 2.58 1.58 -10.11
N TYR A 61 1.61 0.81 -9.63
CA TYR A 61 0.73 1.21 -8.53
C TYR A 61 1.50 1.48 -7.24
N HIS A 62 2.51 0.66 -6.91
CA HIS A 62 3.39 0.87 -5.78
C HIS A 62 4.13 2.21 -5.88
N LEU A 63 4.80 2.43 -7.03
CA LEU A 63 5.57 3.65 -7.27
C LEU A 63 4.69 4.89 -7.23
N PHE A 64 3.45 4.80 -7.71
CA PHE A 64 2.46 5.86 -7.59
C PHE A 64 2.07 6.09 -6.13
N GLY A 65 1.46 5.11 -5.45
CA GLY A 65 0.82 5.29 -4.15
C GLY A 65 1.84 5.57 -3.04
N PHE A 66 2.91 4.77 -2.92
CA PHE A 66 3.87 4.97 -1.83
C PHE A 66 4.67 6.27 -1.95
N VAL A 67 5.00 6.71 -3.17
CA VAL A 67 5.70 7.98 -3.34
C VAL A 67 4.74 9.17 -3.16
N LEU A 68 3.48 9.06 -3.61
CA LEU A 68 2.46 10.07 -3.34
C LEU A 68 2.22 10.21 -1.83
N ASN A 69 2.09 9.10 -1.11
CA ASN A 69 1.95 9.08 0.33
C ASN A 69 3.12 9.80 1.03
N ASP A 70 4.38 9.53 0.61
CA ASP A 70 5.55 10.20 1.18
C ASP A 70 5.55 11.72 0.92
N VAL A 71 5.01 12.17 -0.22
CA VAL A 71 4.85 13.60 -0.52
C VAL A 71 3.77 14.23 0.35
N CYS A 72 2.62 13.56 0.50
CA CYS A 72 1.49 14.05 1.29
C CYS A 72 1.81 14.12 2.80
N ASP A 73 2.61 13.17 3.29
CA ASP A 73 2.96 13.03 4.71
C ASP A 73 4.29 13.70 5.07
N LEU A 74 4.96 14.41 4.15
CA LEU A 74 6.33 14.89 4.32
C LEU A 74 6.55 15.70 5.61
N ASP A 75 5.61 16.56 6.01
CA ASP A 75 5.75 17.38 7.20
C ASP A 75 5.70 16.55 8.49
N VAL A 76 4.89 15.49 8.52
CA VAL A 76 4.84 14.54 9.64
C VAL A 76 6.05 13.63 9.63
N ASP A 77 6.47 13.15 8.45
CA ASP A 77 7.62 12.28 8.26
C ASP A 77 8.95 12.92 8.69
N ARG A 78 9.09 14.24 8.56
CA ARG A 78 10.28 15.00 9.02
C ARG A 78 10.54 14.88 10.52
N THR A 79 9.53 14.58 11.30
CA THR A 79 9.61 14.46 12.76
C THR A 79 9.58 13.02 13.24
N GLU A 80 9.41 12.06 12.33
CA GLU A 80 9.42 10.63 12.63
C GLU A 80 10.84 10.07 12.53
N PRO A 81 11.49 9.63 13.65
CA PRO A 81 12.87 9.15 13.64
C PRO A 81 13.14 8.02 12.65
N ARG A 82 12.15 7.14 12.45
CA ARG A 82 12.26 6.02 11.50
C ARG A 82 12.28 6.47 10.04
N ARG A 83 11.82 7.69 9.77
CA ARG A 83 11.79 8.30 8.43
C ARG A 83 13.02 9.18 8.16
N ALA A 84 13.88 9.41 9.14
CA ALA A 84 15.09 10.23 9.01
C ALA A 84 16.01 9.79 7.84
N GLY A 85 15.98 8.50 7.47
CA GLY A 85 16.71 7.96 6.31
C GLY A 85 16.04 8.16 4.96
N SER A 86 14.80 8.66 4.90
CA SER A 86 14.07 8.88 3.64
C SER A 86 14.76 9.94 2.78
N PRO A 87 15.03 9.70 1.48
CA PRO A 87 15.62 10.68 0.59
C PRO A 87 14.81 11.97 0.45
N LEU A 88 13.48 11.87 0.58
CA LEU A 88 12.57 13.02 0.53
C LEU A 88 12.68 13.86 1.81
N VAL A 89 12.71 13.21 2.99
CA VAL A 89 12.91 13.88 4.28
C VAL A 89 14.28 14.56 4.36
N GLN A 90 15.32 13.93 3.80
CA GLN A 90 16.68 14.48 3.73
C GLN A 90 16.85 15.58 2.67
N GLY A 91 15.83 15.89 1.87
CA GLY A 91 15.91 16.86 0.78
C GLY A 91 16.79 16.43 -0.40
N ARG A 92 17.17 15.14 -0.49
CA ARG A 92 17.92 14.59 -1.65
C ARG A 92 17.06 14.45 -2.90
N VAL A 93 15.76 14.36 -2.72
CA VAL A 93 14.75 14.38 -3.77
C VAL A 93 13.78 15.50 -3.43
N SER A 94 13.48 16.39 -4.38
CA SER A 94 12.51 17.46 -4.14
C SER A 94 11.09 16.90 -4.14
N PRO A 95 10.15 17.49 -3.37
CA PRO A 95 8.75 17.08 -3.37
C PRO A 95 8.10 17.13 -4.74
N THR A 96 8.44 18.15 -5.55
CA THR A 96 7.93 18.30 -6.92
C THR A 96 8.41 17.16 -7.83
N MET A 97 9.69 16.78 -7.74
CA MET A 97 10.21 15.64 -8.51
C MET A 97 9.57 14.32 -8.05
N ALA A 98 9.40 14.14 -6.74
CA ALA A 98 8.73 12.95 -6.20
C ALA A 98 7.28 12.86 -6.67
N LEU A 99 6.54 13.97 -6.64
CA LEU A 99 5.17 14.03 -7.15
C LEU A 99 5.10 13.71 -8.65
N ALA A 100 5.97 14.32 -9.47
CA ALA A 100 6.02 14.04 -10.90
C ALA A 100 6.34 12.55 -11.17
N PHE A 101 7.29 11.97 -10.41
CA PHE A 101 7.62 10.56 -10.48
C PHE A 101 6.42 9.67 -10.09
N ALA A 102 5.68 10.01 -9.03
CA ALA A 102 4.48 9.28 -8.65
C ALA A 102 3.44 9.33 -9.78
N LEU A 103 3.11 10.52 -10.28
CA LEU A 103 2.06 10.71 -11.26
C LEU A 103 2.35 10.08 -12.62
N VAL A 104 3.61 10.00 -13.06
CA VAL A 104 3.97 9.33 -14.34
C VAL A 104 3.69 7.84 -14.32
N ASN A 105 3.61 7.20 -13.15
CA ASN A 105 3.27 5.78 -13.05
C ASN A 105 1.77 5.49 -13.33
N ILE A 106 0.91 6.50 -13.29
CA ILE A 106 -0.50 6.35 -13.70
C ILE A 106 -0.59 6.01 -15.19
N PRO A 107 -0.15 6.84 -16.15
CA PRO A 107 -0.18 6.48 -17.56
C PRO A 107 0.63 5.22 -17.88
N VAL A 108 1.71 4.93 -17.13
CA VAL A 108 2.44 3.66 -17.28
C VAL A 108 1.55 2.47 -16.95
N ALA A 109 0.78 2.50 -15.86
CA ALA A 109 -0.15 1.43 -15.51
C ALA A 109 -1.23 1.22 -16.59
N PHE A 110 -1.81 2.30 -17.13
CA PHE A 110 -2.77 2.21 -18.23
C PHE A 110 -2.14 1.73 -19.54
N ALA A 111 -0.89 2.10 -19.83
CA ALA A 111 -0.16 1.58 -21.00
C ALA A 111 0.07 0.07 -20.91
N ILE A 112 0.32 -0.45 -19.69
CA ILE A 112 0.41 -1.91 -19.45
C ILE A 112 -0.94 -2.59 -19.73
N LEU A 113 -2.06 -1.99 -19.31
CA LEU A 113 -3.39 -2.52 -19.61
C LEU A 113 -3.65 -2.52 -21.13
N ALA A 114 -3.29 -1.47 -21.82
CA ALA A 114 -3.40 -1.40 -23.29
C ALA A 114 -2.52 -2.46 -23.96
N TRP A 115 -1.30 -2.68 -23.49
CA TRP A 115 -0.43 -3.76 -23.96
C TRP A 115 -1.03 -5.16 -23.74
N LEU A 116 -1.82 -5.35 -22.67
CA LEU A 116 -2.52 -6.60 -22.38
C LEU A 116 -3.81 -6.78 -23.16
N ASP A 117 -4.25 -5.80 -23.95
CA ASP A 117 -5.56 -5.74 -24.59
C ASP A 117 -6.71 -5.86 -23.56
N ALA A 118 -6.53 -5.18 -22.41
CA ALA A 118 -7.44 -5.31 -21.28
C ALA A 118 -8.84 -4.77 -21.58
N SER A 119 -9.86 -5.37 -20.96
CA SER A 119 -11.25 -4.94 -21.10
C SER A 119 -11.50 -3.55 -20.51
N GLU A 120 -12.55 -2.87 -20.95
CA GLU A 120 -13.00 -1.61 -20.34
C GLU A 120 -13.25 -1.74 -18.84
N ARG A 121 -13.76 -2.89 -18.38
CA ARG A 121 -13.96 -3.19 -16.97
C ARG A 121 -12.65 -3.17 -16.20
N ALA A 122 -11.58 -3.79 -16.71
CA ALA A 122 -10.28 -3.76 -16.09
C ALA A 122 -9.72 -2.33 -16.02
N ILE A 123 -9.93 -1.52 -17.07
CA ILE A 123 -9.54 -0.10 -17.09
C ILE A 123 -10.27 0.69 -16.00
N LEU A 124 -11.59 0.50 -15.85
CA LEU A 124 -12.39 1.15 -14.81
C LEU A 124 -11.98 0.72 -13.40
N VAL A 125 -11.68 -0.57 -13.21
CA VAL A 125 -11.21 -1.10 -11.93
C VAL A 125 -9.85 -0.49 -11.55
N LEU A 126 -8.91 -0.37 -12.48
CA LEU A 126 -7.64 0.31 -12.24
C LEU A 126 -7.84 1.79 -11.89
N ALA A 127 -8.67 2.50 -12.66
CA ALA A 127 -8.99 3.89 -12.40
C ALA A 127 -9.59 4.10 -10.99
N LEU A 128 -10.50 3.22 -10.59
CA LEU A 128 -11.09 3.22 -9.25
C LEU A 128 -10.04 2.96 -8.17
N SER A 129 -9.17 1.97 -8.36
CA SER A 129 -8.09 1.66 -7.41
C SER A 129 -7.15 2.86 -7.21
N ILE A 130 -6.73 3.51 -8.30
CA ILE A 130 -5.89 4.71 -8.27
C ILE A 130 -6.61 5.86 -7.56
N ALA A 131 -7.88 6.11 -7.88
CA ALA A 131 -8.66 7.18 -7.27
C ALA A 131 -8.84 6.99 -5.75
N LEU A 132 -9.16 5.75 -5.31
CA LEU A 132 -9.28 5.42 -3.90
C LEU A 132 -7.94 5.54 -3.16
N GLY A 133 -6.83 5.08 -3.77
CA GLY A 133 -5.48 5.22 -3.21
C GLY A 133 -5.08 6.68 -3.07
N ALA A 134 -5.28 7.50 -4.12
CA ALA A 134 -5.02 8.94 -4.06
C ALA A 134 -5.88 9.64 -2.98
N ALA A 135 -7.17 9.28 -2.89
CA ALA A 135 -8.06 9.85 -1.87
C ALA A 135 -7.55 9.52 -0.45
N TYR A 136 -7.10 8.29 -0.21
CA TYR A 136 -6.48 7.93 1.05
C TYR A 136 -5.23 8.76 1.34
N ASP A 137 -4.30 8.87 0.39
CA ASP A 137 -3.03 9.58 0.59
C ASP A 137 -3.24 11.08 0.85
N VAL A 138 -4.18 11.71 0.14
CA VAL A 138 -4.45 13.14 0.28
C VAL A 138 -5.25 13.47 1.54
N PHE A 139 -6.21 12.64 1.90
CA PHE A 139 -7.16 12.93 2.99
C PHE A 139 -6.95 12.09 4.25
N GLY A 140 -6.18 10.98 4.21
CA GLY A 140 -6.09 9.99 5.27
C GLY A 140 -5.80 10.56 6.65
N LYS A 141 -4.66 11.19 6.83
CA LYS A 141 -4.24 11.76 8.13
C LYS A 141 -5.00 13.03 8.54
N ARG A 142 -5.72 13.66 7.61
CA ARG A 142 -6.48 14.89 7.83
C ARG A 142 -7.97 14.63 8.11
N SER A 143 -8.41 13.41 7.94
CA SER A 143 -9.82 13.03 8.11
C SER A 143 -10.23 12.99 9.59
N PRO A 144 -11.41 13.53 9.96
CA PRO A 144 -11.98 13.31 11.28
C PRO A 144 -12.46 11.88 11.52
N TRP A 145 -12.51 11.05 10.46
CA TRP A 145 -13.08 9.70 10.47
C TRP A 145 -12.04 8.64 10.04
N PRO A 146 -11.00 8.37 10.84
CA PRO A 146 -9.91 7.46 10.44
C PRO A 146 -10.38 6.05 10.03
N PRO A 147 -11.39 5.40 10.67
CA PRO A 147 -11.85 4.09 10.19
C PRO A 147 -12.42 4.12 8.76
N VAL A 148 -13.01 5.26 8.35
CA VAL A 148 -13.51 5.42 6.97
C VAL A 148 -12.35 5.58 5.99
N THR A 149 -11.30 6.32 6.35
CA THR A 149 -10.11 6.44 5.50
C THR A 149 -9.34 5.14 5.39
N ASP A 150 -9.23 4.38 6.48
CA ASP A 150 -8.66 3.03 6.46
C ASP A 150 -9.48 2.10 5.54
N LEU A 151 -10.82 2.21 5.55
CA LEU A 151 -11.69 1.48 4.63
C LEU A 151 -11.45 1.88 3.16
N VAL A 152 -11.29 3.18 2.87
CA VAL A 152 -10.98 3.67 1.51
C VAL A 152 -9.68 3.04 1.01
N GLN A 153 -8.64 2.97 1.84
CA GLN A 153 -7.41 2.30 1.47
C GLN A 153 -7.61 0.79 1.30
N GLY A 154 -8.37 0.15 2.19
CA GLY A 154 -8.71 -1.28 2.06
C GLY A 154 -9.42 -1.57 0.74
N LEU A 155 -10.36 -0.73 0.31
CA LEU A 155 -11.03 -0.83 -0.98
C LEU A 155 -10.08 -0.59 -2.15
N ALA A 156 -9.13 0.36 -2.04
CA ALA A 156 -8.13 0.59 -3.07
C ALA A 156 -7.26 -0.66 -3.33
N TRP A 157 -6.87 -1.34 -2.26
CA TRP A 157 -6.08 -2.58 -2.36
C TRP A 157 -6.93 -3.77 -2.82
N ALA A 158 -8.18 -3.86 -2.37
CA ALA A 158 -9.11 -4.87 -2.83
C ALA A 158 -9.40 -4.73 -4.33
N THR A 159 -9.63 -3.52 -4.83
CA THR A 159 -9.83 -3.26 -6.27
C THR A 159 -8.58 -3.55 -7.09
N LEU A 160 -7.38 -3.33 -6.55
CA LEU A 160 -6.14 -3.76 -7.21
C LEU A 160 -6.06 -5.29 -7.34
N GLY A 161 -6.48 -6.04 -6.32
CA GLY A 161 -6.62 -7.50 -6.40
C GLY A 161 -7.71 -7.93 -7.39
N TRP A 162 -8.86 -7.25 -7.40
CA TRP A 162 -9.92 -7.49 -8.40
C TRP A 162 -9.41 -7.32 -9.82
N LEU A 163 -8.61 -6.28 -10.07
CA LEU A 163 -7.97 -6.06 -11.36
C LEU A 163 -7.18 -7.28 -11.84
N GLY A 164 -6.44 -7.92 -10.93
CA GLY A 164 -5.72 -9.15 -11.25
C GLY A 164 -6.64 -10.26 -11.75
N ALA A 165 -7.78 -10.46 -11.11
CA ALA A 165 -8.79 -11.44 -11.53
C ALA A 165 -9.39 -11.08 -12.90
N GLU A 166 -9.73 -9.81 -13.15
CA GLU A 166 -10.25 -9.33 -14.43
C GLU A 166 -9.26 -9.57 -15.58
N LEU A 167 -7.98 -9.30 -15.34
CA LEU A 167 -6.91 -9.53 -16.32
C LEU A 167 -6.66 -11.02 -16.59
N ALA A 168 -6.96 -11.89 -15.63
CA ALA A 168 -6.79 -13.34 -15.73
C ALA A 168 -8.05 -14.08 -16.25
N GLY A 169 -9.14 -13.36 -16.55
CA GLY A 169 -10.33 -13.95 -17.16
C GLY A 169 -11.64 -13.77 -16.40
N GLY A 170 -11.62 -12.96 -15.34
CA GLY A 170 -12.81 -12.52 -14.61
C GLY A 170 -12.82 -12.92 -13.13
N ALA A 171 -13.56 -12.14 -12.35
CA ALA A 171 -13.73 -12.38 -10.93
C ALA A 171 -14.67 -13.57 -10.66
N THR A 172 -14.38 -14.30 -9.58
CA THR A 172 -15.16 -15.45 -9.10
C THR A 172 -15.64 -15.20 -7.66
N THR A 173 -16.40 -16.14 -7.08
CA THR A 173 -16.76 -16.09 -5.66
C THR A 173 -15.52 -16.06 -4.76
N VAL A 174 -14.47 -16.82 -5.11
CA VAL A 174 -13.17 -16.79 -4.39
C VAL A 174 -12.56 -15.39 -4.45
N THR A 175 -12.66 -14.70 -5.58
CA THR A 175 -12.21 -13.31 -5.72
C THR A 175 -12.91 -12.39 -4.71
N VAL A 176 -14.24 -12.53 -4.55
CA VAL A 176 -15.00 -11.70 -3.60
C VAL A 176 -14.53 -11.92 -2.15
N PHE A 177 -14.33 -13.18 -1.74
CA PHE A 177 -13.78 -13.50 -0.42
C PHE A 177 -12.37 -12.92 -0.22
N LEU A 178 -11.51 -13.04 -1.24
CA LEU A 178 -10.16 -12.48 -1.20
C LEU A 178 -10.18 -10.95 -1.08
N MET A 179 -11.10 -10.26 -1.80
CA MET A 179 -11.26 -8.81 -1.70
C MET A 179 -11.70 -8.39 -0.30
N ALA A 180 -12.68 -9.07 0.28
CA ALA A 180 -13.12 -8.82 1.65
C ALA A 180 -11.97 -9.08 2.66
N PHE A 181 -11.17 -10.11 2.43
CA PHE A 181 -9.97 -10.38 3.22
C PHE A 181 -8.97 -9.23 3.13
N PHE A 182 -8.68 -8.71 1.94
CA PHE A 182 -7.77 -7.57 1.78
C PHE A 182 -8.27 -6.32 2.48
N VAL A 183 -9.58 -6.04 2.43
CA VAL A 183 -10.17 -4.93 3.19
C VAL A 183 -9.92 -5.12 4.69
N ALA A 184 -10.25 -6.29 5.24
CA ALA A 184 -10.05 -6.58 6.67
C ALA A 184 -8.56 -6.50 7.06
N TYR A 185 -7.67 -7.01 6.20
CA TYR A 185 -6.23 -6.96 6.38
C TYR A 185 -5.69 -5.51 6.43
N ILE A 186 -6.14 -4.63 5.54
CA ILE A 186 -5.72 -3.23 5.53
C ILE A 186 -6.29 -2.48 6.73
N LEU A 187 -7.56 -2.70 7.09
CA LEU A 187 -8.15 -2.15 8.31
C LEU A 187 -7.36 -2.56 9.57
N MET A 188 -6.93 -3.82 9.64
CA MET A 188 -6.08 -4.31 10.74
C MET A 188 -4.69 -3.68 10.73
N THR A 189 -4.06 -3.59 9.55
CA THR A 189 -2.71 -3.08 9.40
C THR A 189 -2.64 -1.59 9.71
N ASN A 190 -3.56 -0.79 9.18
CA ASN A 190 -3.57 0.65 9.40
C ASN A 190 -4.18 1.01 10.75
N GLY A 191 -5.38 0.49 11.03
CA GLY A 191 -6.15 0.89 12.21
C GLY A 191 -5.55 0.42 13.52
N ALA A 192 -4.84 -0.71 13.52
CA ALA A 192 -4.19 -1.22 14.72
C ALA A 192 -2.66 -1.13 14.63
N HIS A 193 -2.01 -1.84 13.71
CA HIS A 193 -0.55 -1.98 13.74
C HIS A 193 0.19 -0.68 13.43
N ALA A 194 -0.11 -0.01 12.32
CA ALA A 194 0.53 1.24 11.94
C ALA A 194 0.17 2.36 12.90
N SER A 195 -1.10 2.48 13.28
CA SER A 195 -1.57 3.48 14.24
C SER A 195 -0.91 3.35 15.63
N LEU A 196 -0.69 2.13 16.12
CA LEU A 196 0.04 1.94 17.38
C LEU A 196 1.53 2.20 17.24
N ARG A 197 2.12 1.80 16.11
CA ARG A 197 3.54 1.99 15.82
C ARG A 197 3.92 3.48 15.79
N ASP A 198 3.05 4.31 15.20
CA ASP A 198 3.30 5.73 14.94
C ASP A 198 2.63 6.64 16.00
N LEU A 199 1.96 6.04 17.01
CA LEU A 199 1.08 6.69 17.98
C LEU A 199 1.66 7.95 18.62
N ALA A 200 2.90 7.88 19.13
CA ALA A 200 3.53 9.01 19.83
C ALA A 200 3.80 10.20 18.89
N ASN A 201 4.11 9.93 17.62
CA ASN A 201 4.32 10.96 16.61
C ASN A 201 2.98 11.56 16.14
N ASP A 202 2.00 10.70 15.88
CA ASP A 202 0.66 11.10 15.45
C ASP A 202 -0.02 12.00 16.50
N VAL A 203 0.06 11.65 17.79
CA VAL A 203 -0.48 12.47 18.90
C VAL A 203 0.19 13.84 18.95
N ARG A 204 1.53 13.90 18.79
CA ARG A 204 2.28 15.19 18.80
C ARG A 204 1.84 16.12 17.67
N HIS A 205 1.44 15.58 16.53
CA HIS A 205 1.00 16.38 15.36
C HIS A 205 -0.52 16.56 15.29
N GLY A 206 -1.27 16.12 16.31
CA GLY A 206 -2.73 16.20 16.33
C GLY A 206 -3.38 15.34 15.23
N ALA A 207 -2.65 14.36 14.66
CA ALA A 207 -3.23 13.42 13.72
C ALA A 207 -4.27 12.55 14.42
N ARG A 208 -5.34 12.22 13.70
CA ARG A 208 -6.38 11.30 14.18
C ARG A 208 -6.20 9.98 13.45
N THR A 209 -5.91 8.92 14.19
CA THR A 209 -5.83 7.56 13.67
C THR A 209 -6.84 6.67 14.37
N THR A 210 -7.16 5.51 13.80
CA THR A 210 -8.15 4.58 14.37
C THR A 210 -7.78 4.19 15.80
N ALA A 211 -6.50 3.93 16.10
CA ALA A 211 -6.07 3.60 17.45
C ALA A 211 -6.33 4.77 18.44
N ILE A 212 -6.05 6.02 18.04
CA ILE A 212 -6.30 7.22 18.86
C ILE A 212 -7.80 7.39 19.13
N VAL A 213 -8.63 7.25 18.08
CA VAL A 213 -10.10 7.37 18.22
C VAL A 213 -10.66 6.28 19.10
N LEU A 214 -10.07 5.07 19.09
CA LEU A 214 -10.46 3.98 20.00
C LEU A 214 -9.82 4.08 21.39
N GLY A 215 -9.11 5.18 21.68
CA GLY A 215 -8.63 5.52 23.03
C GLY A 215 -7.21 5.07 23.36
N ALA A 216 -6.39 4.68 22.37
CA ALA A 216 -4.96 4.40 22.60
C ALA A 216 -4.22 5.68 22.97
N THR A 217 -3.30 5.59 23.93
CA THR A 217 -2.46 6.71 24.36
C THR A 217 -0.98 6.26 24.45
N PRO A 218 -0.02 7.12 24.07
CA PRO A 218 1.39 6.79 24.19
C PRO A 218 1.83 6.81 25.67
N LEU A 219 2.75 5.92 26.02
CA LEU A 219 3.38 5.88 27.35
C LEU A 219 4.78 6.53 27.30
N PRO A 220 5.28 7.04 28.45
CA PRO A 220 6.59 7.70 28.52
C PRO A 220 7.77 6.79 28.15
N ASP A 221 7.63 5.50 28.34
CA ASP A 221 8.64 4.47 28.01
C ASP A 221 8.66 4.08 26.51
N GLY A 222 7.87 4.74 25.68
CA GLY A 222 7.71 4.44 24.25
C GLY A 222 6.69 3.35 23.96
N GLY A 223 6.01 2.81 24.97
CA GLY A 223 4.88 1.89 24.82
C GLY A 223 3.56 2.60 24.49
N ALA A 224 2.46 1.85 24.54
CA ALA A 224 1.13 2.35 24.33
C ALA A 224 0.11 1.68 25.26
N THR A 225 -0.87 2.43 25.74
CA THR A 225 -2.08 1.80 26.28
C THR A 225 -2.91 1.24 25.12
N VAL A 226 -3.39 0.01 25.28
CA VAL A 226 -4.24 -0.64 24.29
C VAL A 226 -5.62 -0.90 24.91
N PRO A 227 -6.60 -0.01 24.69
CA PRO A 227 -7.93 -0.11 25.30
C PRO A 227 -8.71 -1.31 24.76
N VAL A 228 -9.76 -1.70 25.51
CA VAL A 228 -10.61 -2.84 25.14
C VAL A 228 -11.26 -2.64 23.77
N ALA A 229 -11.66 -1.40 23.43
CA ALA A 229 -12.25 -1.09 22.12
C ALA A 229 -11.29 -1.43 20.96
N LEU A 230 -9.99 -1.07 21.08
CA LEU A 230 -9.01 -1.38 20.04
C LEU A 230 -8.70 -2.88 19.97
N ARG A 231 -8.66 -3.59 21.11
CA ARG A 231 -8.51 -5.04 21.15
C ARG A 231 -9.70 -5.75 20.50
N ALA A 232 -10.91 -5.30 20.79
CA ALA A 232 -12.13 -5.85 20.19
C ALA A 232 -12.15 -5.60 18.65
N TYR A 233 -11.81 -4.40 18.22
CA TYR A 233 -11.65 -4.07 16.79
C TYR A 233 -10.67 -5.02 16.11
N ALA A 234 -9.47 -5.20 16.67
CA ALA A 234 -8.46 -6.08 16.11
C ALA A 234 -8.92 -7.55 16.09
N LEU A 235 -9.58 -8.03 17.17
CA LEU A 235 -10.09 -9.41 17.26
C LEU A 235 -11.18 -9.66 16.21
N VAL A 236 -12.13 -8.74 16.04
CA VAL A 236 -13.20 -8.86 15.03
C VAL A 236 -12.61 -8.97 13.63
N LEU A 237 -11.61 -8.16 13.28
CA LEU A 237 -10.94 -8.23 11.98
C LEU A 237 -10.17 -9.54 11.80
N GLN A 238 -9.49 -10.04 12.83
CA GLN A 238 -8.79 -11.33 12.78
C GLN A 238 -9.78 -12.47 12.55
N LEU A 239 -10.90 -12.51 13.29
CA LEU A 239 -11.93 -13.53 13.12
C LEU A 239 -12.58 -13.44 11.73
N ALA A 240 -12.82 -12.23 11.22
CA ALA A 240 -13.31 -12.02 9.86
C ALA A 240 -12.33 -12.59 8.83
N MET A 241 -11.03 -12.31 8.96
CA MET A 241 -10.01 -12.85 8.04
C MET A 241 -9.95 -14.37 8.07
N VAL A 242 -10.07 -15.00 9.26
CA VAL A 242 -10.14 -16.47 9.38
C VAL A 242 -11.39 -17.03 8.70
N ALA A 243 -12.56 -16.42 8.94
CA ALA A 243 -13.81 -16.84 8.31
C ALA A 243 -13.77 -16.69 6.78
N LEU A 244 -13.23 -15.57 6.27
CA LEU A 244 -13.07 -15.32 4.84
C LEU A 244 -12.08 -16.30 4.20
N SER A 245 -11.00 -16.67 4.91
CA SER A 245 -10.07 -17.71 4.44
C SER A 245 -10.76 -19.06 4.34
N GLY A 246 -11.60 -19.42 5.34
CA GLY A 246 -12.43 -20.62 5.28
C GLY A 246 -13.42 -20.60 4.11
N GLY A 247 -14.05 -19.44 3.85
CA GLY A 247 -14.93 -19.24 2.70
C GLY A 247 -14.24 -19.46 1.35
N MET A 248 -12.98 -19.03 1.20
CA MET A 248 -12.20 -19.28 -0.01
C MET A 248 -11.90 -20.78 -0.26
N LEU A 249 -11.85 -21.60 0.79
CA LEU A 249 -11.55 -23.05 0.66
C LEU A 249 -12.78 -23.86 0.21
N VAL A 250 -13.99 -23.32 0.39
CA VAL A 250 -15.25 -24.02 0.09
C VAL A 250 -16.01 -23.43 -1.10
N ALA A 251 -15.54 -22.30 -1.66
CA ALA A 251 -16.10 -21.63 -2.82
C ALA A 251 -15.51 -22.12 -4.14
#